data_83c6697a54f88ad62938304c9252b06a
#
_entry.id   83c6697a54f88ad62938304c9252b06a
#
_cell.length_a   1.000
_cell.length_b   1.000
_cell.length_c   1.000
_cell.angle_alpha   90.00
_cell.angle_beta   90.00
_cell.angle_gamma   90.00
#
_symmetry.space_group_name_H-M   'P 1'
#
loop_
_entity.id
_entity.type
_entity.pdbx_description
1 polymer ?
#
loop_
_entity_poly.entity_id
_entity_poly.type
_entity_poly.pdbx_seq_one_letter_code
_entity_poly.pdbx_strand_id
1 'polypeptide(L)'
;FYTLCDEYGLLVWNDFWLSTEGYNQNVNDEELFMANARETVRRFRNHPSLAVWCPRNEGYATPTLEPRLAALIAREDGTRFYSPNSRYMNLRTSGPWHYLADESEYFLRHAFGFSTELGTPSVPTAESMRKFIPEADRWPISDTWYYHDLHFGLPEYCGAVDALYGKAESLDDFCRKVQLINYDSHRAMLEAWNSRMWNSTSGVLLWMSHPAWPSLEWQTYSWDFETHGSFYGCRKACESLHVQMNPHDGQVLVVNTIRDALTHGRVIATYYTPAGKRLGRQRVVLEEIAANAVTPAMSAALPEHRDCY
;
A
#
# COMPACT_ATOMS: atom_id res chain seq x y z
N PHE A 1 2.90 15.89 14.57
CA PHE A 1 2.18 15.01 13.67
C PHE A 1 0.73 15.46 13.49
N TYR A 2 -0.14 15.39 14.52
CA TYR A 2 -1.57 15.72 14.40
C TYR A 2 -1.85 17.12 13.86
N THR A 3 -1.13 18.13 14.32
CA THR A 3 -1.26 19.51 13.82
C THR A 3 -1.05 19.59 12.31
N LEU A 4 -0.06 18.89 11.78
CA LEU A 4 0.16 18.82 10.33
C LEU A 4 -0.96 18.06 9.62
N CYS A 5 -1.48 16.99 10.23
CA CYS A 5 -2.63 16.27 9.67
C CYS A 5 -3.87 17.17 9.61
N ASP A 6 -4.09 18.00 10.64
CA ASP A 6 -5.17 18.99 10.67
C ASP A 6 -5.02 20.02 9.54
N GLU A 7 -3.80 20.56 9.36
CA GLU A 7 -3.47 21.55 8.33
C GLU A 7 -3.63 21.01 6.90
N TYR A 8 -3.19 19.74 6.68
CA TYR A 8 -3.26 19.09 5.37
C TYR A 8 -4.58 18.36 5.09
N GLY A 9 -5.50 18.32 6.05
CA GLY A 9 -6.78 17.62 5.90
C GLY A 9 -6.65 16.10 5.84
N LEU A 10 -5.65 15.53 6.52
CA LEU A 10 -5.41 14.10 6.59
C LEU A 10 -6.16 13.49 7.78
N LEU A 11 -6.87 12.38 7.54
CA LEU A 11 -7.50 11.63 8.63
C LEU A 11 -6.48 10.70 9.29
N VAL A 12 -6.57 10.59 10.61
CA VAL A 12 -5.67 9.78 11.42
C VAL A 12 -6.43 8.61 12.02
N TRP A 13 -5.93 7.41 11.77
CA TRP A 13 -6.24 6.19 12.51
C TRP A 13 -5.18 6.06 13.61
N ASN A 14 -5.58 6.07 14.88
CA ASN A 14 -4.65 5.99 16.00
C ASN A 14 -4.71 4.64 16.70
N ASP A 15 -3.64 3.87 16.60
CA ASP A 15 -3.45 2.67 17.43
C ASP A 15 -2.87 3.02 18.79
N PHE A 16 -3.27 2.26 19.82
CA PHE A 16 -2.55 2.20 21.08
C PHE A 16 -1.41 1.17 20.99
N TRP A 17 -0.63 1.02 22.06
CA TRP A 17 0.63 0.28 22.08
C TRP A 17 0.48 -1.25 22.20
N LEU A 18 -0.57 -1.83 21.66
CA LEU A 18 -0.76 -3.27 21.58
C LEU A 18 -0.51 -3.74 20.16
N SER A 19 0.63 -4.38 19.93
CA SER A 19 1.05 -4.84 18.61
C SER A 19 0.80 -6.34 18.39
N THR A 20 1.24 -6.82 17.25
CA THR A 20 1.16 -8.22 16.84
C THR A 20 1.95 -9.13 17.76
N GLU A 21 3.14 -8.71 18.19
CA GLU A 21 3.92 -9.43 19.20
C GLU A 21 3.15 -9.46 20.52
N GLY A 22 3.05 -10.63 21.09
CA GLY A 22 2.32 -10.84 22.33
C GLY A 22 0.82 -10.97 22.16
N TYR A 23 0.35 -11.60 21.09
CA TYR A 23 -1.05 -12.02 20.95
C TYR A 23 -1.59 -12.66 22.23
N ASN A 24 -2.73 -12.15 22.72
CA ASN A 24 -3.37 -12.56 23.96
C ASN A 24 -2.52 -12.41 25.22
N GLN A 25 -1.40 -11.72 25.17
CA GLN A 25 -0.64 -11.37 26.35
C GLN A 25 -1.20 -10.12 27.01
N ASN A 26 -1.22 -10.12 28.33
CA ASN A 26 -1.52 -8.93 29.11
C ASN A 26 -0.35 -7.95 29.03
N VAL A 27 -0.65 -6.67 29.09
CA VAL A 27 0.38 -5.68 29.39
C VAL A 27 0.95 -5.91 30.81
N ASN A 28 2.21 -5.59 31.01
CA ASN A 28 2.86 -5.83 32.30
C ASN A 28 2.22 -5.05 33.45
N ASP A 29 1.65 -3.89 33.17
CA ASP A 29 0.97 -3.01 34.13
C ASP A 29 -0.25 -2.38 33.45
N GLU A 30 -1.44 -2.98 33.68
CA GLU A 30 -2.69 -2.49 33.10
C GLU A 30 -3.08 -1.10 33.62
N GLU A 31 -2.76 -0.77 34.89
CA GLU A 31 -3.11 0.53 35.44
C GLU A 31 -2.28 1.65 34.82
N LEU A 32 -0.99 1.42 34.65
CA LEU A 32 -0.11 2.35 33.93
C LEU A 32 -0.52 2.49 32.48
N PHE A 33 -0.84 1.39 31.81
CA PHE A 33 -1.34 1.41 30.43
C PHE A 33 -2.62 2.26 30.30
N MET A 34 -3.59 2.04 31.20
CA MET A 34 -4.85 2.80 31.22
C MET A 34 -4.64 4.27 31.54
N ALA A 35 -3.69 4.60 32.42
CA ALA A 35 -3.33 5.98 32.70
C ALA A 35 -2.75 6.68 31.45
N ASN A 36 -1.80 6.03 30.76
CA ASN A 36 -1.21 6.53 29.52
C ASN A 36 -2.27 6.65 28.41
N ALA A 37 -3.14 5.67 28.26
CA ALA A 37 -4.24 5.71 27.30
C ALA A 37 -5.17 6.91 27.54
N ARG A 38 -5.51 7.18 28.80
CA ARG A 38 -6.32 8.35 29.19
C ARG A 38 -5.67 9.65 28.78
N GLU A 39 -4.40 9.81 29.11
CA GLU A 39 -3.64 11.05 28.76
C GLU A 39 -3.51 11.21 27.24
N THR A 40 -3.32 10.12 26.51
CA THR A 40 -3.28 10.13 25.04
C THR A 40 -4.61 10.62 24.46
N VAL A 41 -5.74 10.04 24.92
CA VAL A 41 -7.07 10.47 24.46
C VAL A 41 -7.30 11.95 24.78
N ARG A 42 -7.05 12.40 26.01
CA ARG A 42 -7.22 13.79 26.43
C ARG A 42 -6.35 14.75 25.64
N ARG A 43 -5.13 14.33 25.30
CA ARG A 43 -4.17 15.16 24.55
C ARG A 43 -4.61 15.35 23.09
N PHE A 44 -5.11 14.29 22.44
CA PHE A 44 -5.32 14.29 20.99
C PHE A 44 -6.78 14.39 20.55
N ARG A 45 -7.75 14.18 21.44
CA ARG A 45 -9.18 14.19 21.08
C ARG A 45 -9.70 15.49 20.46
N ASN A 46 -8.99 16.61 20.60
CA ASN A 46 -9.40 17.88 20.01
C ASN A 46 -8.86 18.11 18.59
N HIS A 47 -8.05 17.18 18.06
CA HIS A 47 -7.58 17.27 16.69
C HIS A 47 -8.67 16.81 15.71
N PRO A 48 -9.11 17.66 14.76
CA PRO A 48 -10.13 17.29 13.78
C PRO A 48 -9.67 16.19 12.82
N SER A 49 -8.37 16.02 12.62
CA SER A 49 -7.79 14.95 11.84
C SER A 49 -8.04 13.56 12.44
N LEU A 50 -8.12 13.44 13.75
CA LEU A 50 -8.30 12.15 14.42
C LEU A 50 -9.69 11.58 14.15
N ALA A 51 -9.74 10.43 13.46
CA ALA A 51 -10.98 9.79 13.03
C ALA A 51 -11.30 8.51 13.82
N VAL A 52 -10.30 7.72 14.14
CA VAL A 52 -10.47 6.38 14.72
C VAL A 52 -9.53 6.16 15.89
N TRP A 53 -10.07 5.58 16.96
CA TRP A 53 -9.30 4.98 18.04
C TRP A 53 -9.28 3.46 17.88
N CYS A 54 -8.10 2.85 17.89
CA CYS A 54 -7.90 1.41 17.80
C CYS A 54 -7.01 0.93 18.94
N PRO A 55 -7.47 0.03 19.81
CA PRO A 55 -6.69 -0.40 20.96
C PRO A 55 -5.56 -1.34 20.61
N ARG A 56 -5.69 -2.12 19.52
CA ARG A 56 -4.75 -3.17 19.20
C ARG A 56 -4.64 -3.44 17.69
N ASN A 57 -3.42 -3.67 17.24
CA ASN A 57 -3.18 -4.24 15.93
C ASN A 57 -3.48 -5.74 15.90
N GLU A 58 -4.16 -6.20 14.82
CA GLU A 58 -4.35 -7.60 14.41
C GLU A 58 -4.93 -8.56 15.44
N GLY A 59 -5.60 -8.13 16.44
CA GLY A 59 -6.20 -9.00 17.47
C GLY A 59 -6.99 -8.19 18.46
N TYR A 60 -7.51 -8.84 19.49
CA TYR A 60 -8.21 -8.14 20.56
C TYR A 60 -7.24 -7.87 21.72
N ALA A 61 -7.45 -6.77 22.41
CA ALA A 61 -6.93 -6.60 23.75
C ALA A 61 -7.48 -7.73 24.65
N THR A 62 -6.83 -7.98 25.78
CA THR A 62 -7.31 -9.04 26.68
C THR A 62 -8.73 -8.76 27.16
N PRO A 63 -9.49 -9.81 27.58
CA PRO A 63 -10.86 -9.63 28.09
C PRO A 63 -10.98 -8.67 29.28
N THR A 64 -9.89 -8.44 30.01
CA THR A 64 -9.87 -7.48 31.12
C THR A 64 -9.62 -6.05 30.62
N LEU A 65 -8.78 -5.86 29.62
CA LEU A 65 -8.33 -4.57 29.13
C LEU A 65 -9.31 -3.97 28.09
N GLU A 66 -9.85 -4.78 27.19
CA GLU A 66 -10.72 -4.32 26.09
C GLU A 66 -11.93 -3.50 26.56
N PRO A 67 -12.75 -4.00 27.52
CA PRO A 67 -13.90 -3.22 27.99
C PRO A 67 -13.49 -1.92 28.69
N ARG A 68 -12.35 -1.92 29.36
CA ARG A 68 -11.80 -0.73 30.05
C ARG A 68 -11.40 0.34 29.04
N LEU A 69 -10.74 -0.03 27.94
CA LEU A 69 -10.37 0.88 26.87
C LEU A 69 -11.59 1.46 26.15
N ALA A 70 -12.55 0.61 25.79
CA ALA A 70 -13.79 1.05 25.18
C ALA A 70 -14.54 2.05 26.08
N ALA A 71 -14.69 1.76 27.36
CA ALA A 71 -15.32 2.66 28.34
C ALA A 71 -14.51 3.95 28.54
N LEU A 72 -13.18 3.88 28.54
CA LEU A 72 -12.32 5.05 28.62
C LEU A 72 -12.56 6.00 27.45
N ILE A 73 -12.51 5.47 26.23
CA ILE A 73 -12.68 6.27 25.01
C ILE A 73 -14.09 6.86 24.94
N ALA A 74 -15.12 6.08 25.24
CA ALA A 74 -16.49 6.59 25.29
C ALA A 74 -16.67 7.72 26.31
N ARG A 75 -16.00 7.68 27.45
CA ARG A 75 -16.08 8.72 28.48
C ARG A 75 -15.22 9.96 28.16
N GLU A 76 -13.99 9.78 27.68
CA GLU A 76 -13.03 10.86 27.52
C GLU A 76 -13.16 11.58 26.18
N ASP A 77 -13.62 10.89 25.13
CA ASP A 77 -13.89 11.44 23.80
C ASP A 77 -15.36 11.31 23.42
N GLY A 78 -15.85 10.11 23.22
CA GLY A 78 -17.27 9.81 22.92
C GLY A 78 -17.75 10.24 21.54
N THR A 79 -16.90 10.82 20.69
CA THR A 79 -17.28 11.39 19.38
C THR A 79 -16.70 10.61 18.21
N ARG A 80 -15.58 9.91 18.38
CA ARG A 80 -14.89 9.19 17.32
C ARG A 80 -15.23 7.72 17.33
N PHE A 81 -15.06 7.11 16.17
CA PHE A 81 -15.25 5.69 16.03
C PHE A 81 -14.18 4.93 16.83
N TYR A 82 -14.64 3.95 17.59
CA TYR A 82 -13.79 2.98 18.26
C TYR A 82 -13.80 1.67 17.49
N SER A 83 -12.66 1.27 16.94
CA SER A 83 -12.48 -0.04 16.33
C SER A 83 -11.76 -0.95 17.33
N PRO A 84 -12.32 -2.07 17.77
CA PRO A 84 -11.69 -2.92 18.78
C PRO A 84 -10.36 -3.54 18.32
N ASN A 85 -10.13 -3.60 17.04
CA ASN A 85 -8.84 -3.97 16.43
C ASN A 85 -8.77 -3.58 14.96
N SER A 86 -7.61 -3.77 14.34
CA SER A 86 -7.35 -3.46 12.93
C SER A 86 -7.94 -4.46 11.92
N ARG A 87 -8.71 -5.46 12.38
CA ARG A 87 -9.37 -6.49 11.56
C ARG A 87 -10.88 -6.62 11.84
N TYR A 88 -11.47 -5.60 12.46
CA TYR A 88 -12.87 -5.65 12.86
C TYR A 88 -13.82 -5.29 11.71
N MET A 89 -15.03 -5.85 11.74
CA MET A 89 -16.08 -5.60 10.75
C MET A 89 -15.63 -5.92 9.30
N ASN A 90 -15.69 -4.93 8.42
CA ASN A 90 -15.34 -5.02 7.01
C ASN A 90 -13.89 -4.67 6.72
N LEU A 91 -13.04 -4.68 7.75
CA LEU A 91 -11.62 -4.50 7.58
C LEU A 91 -11.00 -5.77 7.02
N ARG A 92 -10.21 -5.61 5.99
CA ARG A 92 -9.45 -6.71 5.40
C ARG A 92 -8.29 -7.11 6.30
N THR A 93 -7.95 -8.38 6.36
CA THR A 93 -6.68 -8.84 6.93
C THR A 93 -5.50 -8.24 6.18
N SER A 94 -4.42 -7.96 6.88
CA SER A 94 -3.17 -7.36 6.36
C SER A 94 -2.49 -8.17 5.24
N GLY A 95 -1.50 -7.59 4.60
CA GLY A 95 -0.68 -8.22 3.57
C GLY A 95 -1.04 -7.80 2.13
N PRO A 96 -0.50 -8.53 1.12
CA PRO A 96 -0.09 -9.95 1.14
C PRO A 96 1.30 -10.25 1.73
N TRP A 97 2.19 -9.29 1.89
CA TRP A 97 3.56 -9.41 2.41
C TRP A 97 4.54 -10.17 1.50
N HIS A 98 4.10 -10.58 0.33
CA HIS A 98 4.83 -11.33 -0.67
C HIS A 98 4.82 -10.61 -2.01
N TYR A 99 5.82 -10.84 -2.81
CA TYR A 99 5.78 -10.48 -4.21
C TYR A 99 4.79 -11.39 -4.95
N LEU A 100 3.85 -10.80 -5.67
CA LEU A 100 2.92 -11.50 -6.52
C LEU A 100 3.37 -11.38 -7.98
N ALA A 101 3.86 -12.47 -8.55
CA ALA A 101 4.29 -12.51 -9.95
C ALA A 101 3.12 -12.33 -10.93
N ASP A 102 1.92 -12.74 -10.53
CA ASP A 102 0.68 -12.46 -11.24
C ASP A 102 -0.06 -11.31 -10.54
N GLU A 103 0.09 -10.11 -11.05
CA GLU A 103 -0.55 -8.91 -10.52
C GLU A 103 -2.09 -8.98 -10.52
N SER A 104 -2.68 -9.87 -11.33
CA SER A 104 -4.13 -10.09 -11.34
C SER A 104 -4.66 -10.59 -9.99
N GLU A 105 -3.82 -11.21 -9.18
CA GLU A 105 -4.19 -11.68 -7.84
C GLU A 105 -4.59 -10.54 -6.91
N TYR A 106 -3.99 -9.34 -7.04
CA TYR A 106 -4.43 -8.17 -6.29
C TYR A 106 -5.90 -7.86 -6.57
N PHE A 107 -6.31 -7.93 -7.84
CA PHE A 107 -7.68 -7.66 -8.27
C PHE A 107 -8.66 -8.77 -7.89
N LEU A 108 -8.25 -10.03 -8.02
CA LEU A 108 -9.13 -11.18 -7.84
C LEU A 108 -9.32 -11.57 -6.37
N ARG A 109 -8.28 -11.45 -5.56
CA ARG A 109 -8.24 -12.04 -4.21
C ARG A 109 -8.06 -11.03 -3.08
N HIS A 110 -7.40 -9.90 -3.35
CA HIS A 110 -6.98 -9.00 -2.27
C HIS A 110 -7.83 -7.74 -2.14
N ALA A 111 -8.36 -7.18 -3.23
CA ALA A 111 -9.07 -5.91 -3.21
C ALA A 111 -10.52 -6.07 -2.73
N PHE A 112 -10.73 -5.91 -1.42
CA PHE A 112 -12.05 -5.83 -0.79
C PHE A 112 -11.97 -5.06 0.53
N GLY A 113 -13.11 -4.49 0.96
CA GLY A 113 -13.23 -3.76 2.23
C GLY A 113 -12.30 -2.56 2.34
N PHE A 114 -11.92 -2.26 3.57
CA PHE A 114 -10.87 -1.32 3.93
C PHE A 114 -9.65 -2.10 4.43
N SER A 115 -8.48 -1.86 3.86
CA SER A 115 -7.23 -2.47 4.33
C SER A 115 -6.47 -1.50 5.22
N THR A 116 -6.25 -1.89 6.46
CA THR A 116 -5.44 -1.10 7.41
C THR A 116 -3.95 -1.25 7.18
N GLU A 117 -3.55 -2.36 6.54
CA GLU A 117 -2.16 -2.65 6.20
C GLU A 117 -2.10 -3.40 4.88
N LEU A 118 -1.72 -2.70 3.82
CA LEU A 118 -1.44 -3.28 2.51
C LEU A 118 0.05 -3.11 2.23
N GLY A 119 0.75 -4.20 1.92
CA GLY A 119 2.18 -4.13 1.64
C GLY A 119 2.69 -5.32 0.84
N THR A 120 3.70 -5.04 0.03
CA THR A 120 4.52 -6.01 -0.68
C THR A 120 5.98 -5.62 -0.51
N PRO A 121 6.95 -6.55 -0.54
CA PRO A 121 8.36 -6.22 -0.39
C PRO A 121 8.82 -5.10 -1.32
N SER A 122 9.84 -4.39 -0.94
CA SER A 122 10.51 -3.40 -1.78
C SER A 122 12.00 -3.34 -1.45
N VAL A 123 12.81 -3.06 -2.45
CA VAL A 123 14.25 -2.89 -2.30
C VAL A 123 14.60 -1.42 -2.56
N PRO A 124 15.40 -0.78 -1.69
CA PRO A 124 15.85 0.59 -1.88
C PRO A 124 16.64 0.81 -3.18
N THR A 125 16.88 2.07 -3.51
CA THR A 125 17.79 2.44 -4.61
C THR A 125 19.22 2.04 -4.30
N ALA A 126 20.07 1.92 -5.32
CA ALA A 126 21.49 1.60 -5.12
C ALA A 126 22.20 2.67 -4.26
N GLU A 127 21.78 3.93 -4.37
CA GLU A 127 22.28 5.05 -3.57
C GLU A 127 21.99 4.84 -2.08
N SER A 128 20.77 4.48 -1.73
CA SER A 128 20.39 4.16 -0.34
C SER A 128 21.11 2.90 0.16
N MET A 129 21.17 1.84 -0.65
CA MET A 129 21.86 0.60 -0.29
C MET A 129 23.33 0.83 0.06
N ARG A 130 24.03 1.68 -0.69
CA ARG A 130 25.43 2.03 -0.42
C ARG A 130 25.67 2.73 0.91
N LYS A 131 24.65 3.33 1.51
CA LYS A 131 24.78 4.03 2.78
C LYS A 131 24.83 3.10 3.98
N PHE A 132 24.33 1.87 3.85
CA PHE A 132 24.27 0.93 4.97
C PHE A 132 24.87 -0.45 4.68
N ILE A 133 25.03 -0.85 3.41
CA ILE A 133 25.75 -2.09 3.05
C ILE A 133 27.25 -1.76 2.87
N PRO A 134 28.16 -2.39 3.65
CA PRO A 134 29.59 -2.23 3.48
C PRO A 134 30.04 -2.56 2.06
N GLU A 135 31.06 -1.88 1.56
CA GLU A 135 31.51 -2.02 0.16
C GLU A 135 31.82 -3.45 -0.23
N ALA A 136 32.47 -4.22 0.65
CA ALA A 136 32.83 -5.61 0.41
C ALA A 136 31.61 -6.54 0.30
N ASP A 137 30.46 -6.14 0.86
CA ASP A 137 29.24 -6.95 0.95
C ASP A 137 28.15 -6.52 -0.04
N ARG A 138 28.42 -5.47 -0.85
CA ARG A 138 27.43 -4.91 -1.77
C ARG A 138 27.06 -5.82 -2.92
N TRP A 139 28.01 -6.60 -3.41
CA TRP A 139 27.80 -7.52 -4.52
C TRP A 139 28.85 -8.61 -4.57
N PRO A 140 28.51 -9.89 -4.87
CA PRO A 140 27.12 -10.37 -4.99
C PRO A 140 26.32 -10.22 -3.69
N ILE A 141 25.01 -10.48 -3.74
CA ILE A 141 24.12 -10.45 -2.55
C ILE A 141 24.72 -11.36 -1.48
N SER A 142 24.87 -10.83 -0.28
CA SER A 142 25.58 -11.44 0.85
C SER A 142 24.67 -11.59 2.08
N ASP A 143 25.17 -12.24 3.14
CA ASP A 143 24.46 -12.35 4.42
C ASP A 143 24.11 -10.99 5.03
N THR A 144 24.89 -9.94 4.72
CA THR A 144 24.59 -8.58 5.14
C THR A 144 23.25 -8.08 4.56
N TRP A 145 22.94 -8.42 3.32
CA TRP A 145 21.64 -8.10 2.73
C TRP A 145 20.51 -8.79 3.47
N TYR A 146 20.64 -10.09 3.76
CA TYR A 146 19.65 -10.86 4.49
C TYR A 146 19.46 -10.39 5.94
N TYR A 147 20.48 -9.82 6.55
CA TYR A 147 20.36 -9.19 7.85
C TYR A 147 19.39 -7.99 7.81
N HIS A 148 19.32 -7.29 6.70
CA HIS A 148 18.43 -6.16 6.48
C HIS A 148 17.07 -6.53 5.86
N ASP A 149 16.88 -7.79 5.46
CA ASP A 149 15.66 -8.35 4.87
C ASP A 149 14.84 -9.08 5.95
N LEU A 150 14.03 -8.34 6.69
CA LEU A 150 13.33 -8.87 7.87
C LEU A 150 12.26 -9.91 7.55
N HIS A 151 11.71 -9.93 6.34
CA HIS A 151 10.59 -10.78 5.95
C HIS A 151 10.92 -11.70 4.77
N PHE A 152 12.20 -11.89 4.51
CA PHE A 152 12.69 -12.83 3.49
C PHE A 152 12.15 -12.60 2.08
N GLY A 153 11.85 -11.34 1.73
CA GLY A 153 11.37 -10.95 0.41
C GLY A 153 12.46 -10.93 -0.67
N LEU A 154 13.71 -10.86 -0.27
CA LEU A 154 14.84 -10.76 -1.19
C LEU A 154 14.98 -11.96 -2.15
N PRO A 155 14.80 -13.23 -1.75
CA PRO A 155 14.81 -14.35 -2.68
C PRO A 155 13.71 -14.27 -3.74
N GLU A 156 12.52 -13.81 -3.39
CA GLU A 156 11.39 -13.60 -4.33
C GLU A 156 11.75 -12.54 -5.36
N TYR A 157 12.38 -11.45 -4.95
CA TYR A 157 12.87 -10.40 -5.84
C TYR A 157 14.00 -10.83 -6.73
N CYS A 158 14.96 -11.64 -6.23
CA CYS A 158 16.00 -12.23 -7.06
C CYS A 158 15.39 -13.09 -8.17
N GLY A 159 14.43 -13.94 -7.82
CA GLY A 159 13.71 -14.77 -8.79
C GLY A 159 12.94 -13.95 -9.80
N ALA A 160 12.27 -12.89 -9.37
CA ALA A 160 11.53 -11.97 -10.25
C ALA A 160 12.47 -11.23 -11.22
N VAL A 161 13.60 -10.71 -10.73
CA VAL A 161 14.62 -10.06 -11.55
C VAL A 161 15.13 -11.00 -12.63
N ASP A 162 15.50 -12.24 -12.24
CA ASP A 162 16.03 -13.23 -13.17
C ASP A 162 15.00 -13.59 -14.26
N ALA A 163 13.74 -13.74 -13.87
CA ALA A 163 12.66 -14.12 -14.78
C ALA A 163 12.27 -12.99 -15.75
N LEU A 164 12.20 -11.74 -15.28
CA LEU A 164 11.69 -10.61 -16.07
C LEU A 164 12.79 -9.89 -16.84
N TYR A 165 13.97 -9.75 -16.27
CA TYR A 165 15.04 -8.87 -16.79
C TYR A 165 16.39 -9.56 -16.97
N GLY A 166 16.47 -10.86 -16.72
CA GLY A 166 17.73 -11.62 -16.69
C GLY A 166 18.59 -11.31 -15.47
N LYS A 167 19.59 -12.16 -15.23
CA LYS A 167 20.47 -12.07 -14.06
C LYS A 167 21.07 -10.70 -13.90
N ALA A 168 21.10 -10.23 -12.68
CA ALA A 168 21.78 -8.98 -12.35
C ALA A 168 23.31 -9.21 -12.26
N GLU A 169 24.08 -8.22 -12.70
CA GLU A 169 25.54 -8.28 -12.76
C GLU A 169 26.23 -7.40 -11.70
N SER A 170 25.48 -6.53 -11.05
CA SER A 170 25.98 -5.59 -10.04
C SER A 170 24.86 -5.09 -9.13
N LEU A 171 25.24 -4.44 -8.01
CA LEU A 171 24.29 -3.72 -7.15
C LEU A 171 23.40 -2.76 -7.96
N ASP A 172 24.02 -1.93 -8.82
CA ASP A 172 23.29 -0.95 -9.62
C ASP A 172 22.30 -1.60 -10.59
N ASP A 173 22.72 -2.67 -11.22
CA ASP A 173 21.88 -3.39 -12.16
C ASP A 173 20.71 -4.07 -11.45
N PHE A 174 20.96 -4.71 -10.32
CA PHE A 174 19.92 -5.32 -9.50
C PHE A 174 18.92 -4.29 -9.00
N CYS A 175 19.39 -3.24 -8.35
CA CYS A 175 18.53 -2.20 -7.81
C CYS A 175 17.73 -1.49 -8.91
N ARG A 176 18.30 -1.24 -10.09
CA ARG A 176 17.59 -0.65 -11.22
C ARG A 176 16.43 -1.54 -11.70
N LYS A 177 16.68 -2.85 -11.85
CA LYS A 177 15.66 -3.83 -12.26
C LYS A 177 14.54 -3.92 -11.22
N VAL A 178 14.90 -3.99 -9.95
CA VAL A 178 13.93 -4.06 -8.84
C VAL A 178 13.08 -2.78 -8.76
N GLN A 179 13.58 -1.60 -9.13
CA GLN A 179 12.73 -0.39 -9.14
C GLN A 179 11.52 -0.52 -10.07
N LEU A 180 11.63 -1.25 -11.17
CA LEU A 180 10.49 -1.52 -12.04
C LEU A 180 9.49 -2.46 -11.34
N ILE A 181 9.98 -3.52 -10.71
CA ILE A 181 9.14 -4.45 -9.92
C ILE A 181 8.44 -3.72 -8.78
N ASN A 182 9.16 -2.89 -8.02
CA ASN A 182 8.60 -2.06 -6.96
C ASN A 182 7.47 -1.15 -7.50
N TYR A 183 7.69 -0.55 -8.66
CA TYR A 183 6.72 0.36 -9.28
C TYR A 183 5.45 -0.40 -9.68
N ASP A 184 5.59 -1.50 -10.42
CA ASP A 184 4.46 -2.25 -10.96
C ASP A 184 3.63 -2.87 -9.83
N SER A 185 4.26 -3.55 -8.86
CA SER A 185 3.57 -4.18 -7.73
C SER A 185 2.77 -3.19 -6.89
N HIS A 186 3.36 -2.05 -6.53
CA HIS A 186 2.67 -1.04 -5.71
C HIS A 186 1.58 -0.32 -6.49
N ARG A 187 1.78 -0.10 -7.79
CA ARG A 187 0.75 0.42 -8.67
C ARG A 187 -0.43 -0.55 -8.77
N ALA A 188 -0.17 -1.82 -9.07
CA ALA A 188 -1.19 -2.85 -9.20
C ALA A 188 -2.01 -3.04 -7.91
N MET A 189 -1.35 -3.03 -6.73
CA MET A 189 -2.06 -3.07 -5.44
C MET A 189 -3.12 -1.99 -5.33
N LEU A 190 -2.77 -0.72 -5.61
CA LEU A 190 -3.70 0.39 -5.46
C LEU A 190 -4.74 0.45 -6.59
N GLU A 191 -4.35 0.14 -7.82
CA GLU A 191 -5.28 0.04 -8.95
C GLU A 191 -6.36 -1.03 -8.70
N ALA A 192 -6.01 -2.13 -8.02
CA ALA A 192 -6.97 -3.17 -7.66
C ALA A 192 -8.08 -2.62 -6.74
N TRP A 193 -7.73 -1.81 -5.72
CA TRP A 193 -8.73 -1.13 -4.88
C TRP A 193 -9.54 -0.10 -5.67
N ASN A 194 -8.88 0.70 -6.48
CA ASN A 194 -9.54 1.70 -7.31
C ASN A 194 -10.56 1.07 -8.26
N SER A 195 -10.27 -0.11 -8.82
CA SER A 195 -11.18 -0.78 -9.78
C SER A 195 -12.56 -1.10 -9.20
N ARG A 196 -12.68 -1.18 -7.89
CA ARG A 196 -13.90 -1.55 -7.16
C ARG A 196 -14.40 -0.45 -6.22
N MET A 197 -13.86 0.74 -6.37
CA MET A 197 -14.19 1.91 -5.56
C MET A 197 -15.69 2.19 -5.59
N TRP A 198 -16.21 2.23 -4.57
CA TRP A 198 -17.23 2.26 -3.57
C TRP A 198 -18.20 1.07 -3.65
N ASN A 199 -17.91 0.07 -4.48
CA ASN A 199 -18.72 -1.14 -4.54
C ASN A 199 -18.28 -2.14 -3.46
N SER A 200 -17.09 -2.69 -3.58
CA SER A 200 -16.56 -3.68 -2.62
C SER A 200 -15.30 -3.24 -1.91
N THR A 201 -14.74 -2.07 -2.25
CA THR A 201 -13.58 -1.46 -1.61
C THR A 201 -13.90 -0.06 -1.14
N SER A 202 -13.30 0.37 -0.04
CA SER A 202 -13.52 1.69 0.54
C SER A 202 -12.25 2.47 0.89
N GLY A 203 -11.12 1.81 0.95
CA GLY A 203 -9.84 2.47 1.20
C GLY A 203 -8.72 1.51 1.55
N VAL A 204 -7.53 2.07 1.61
CA VAL A 204 -6.31 1.32 1.92
C VAL A 204 -5.28 2.22 2.60
N LEU A 205 -4.63 1.68 3.62
CA LEU A 205 -3.44 2.25 4.24
C LEU A 205 -2.26 1.32 3.90
N LEU A 206 -1.15 1.93 3.49
CA LEU A 206 0.06 1.18 3.17
C LEU A 206 0.84 0.86 4.44
N TRP A 207 1.24 -0.37 4.61
CA TRP A 207 2.27 -0.78 5.52
C TRP A 207 3.52 -1.17 4.72
N MET A 208 4.52 -0.30 4.64
CA MET A 208 4.51 1.01 5.32
C MET A 208 5.10 2.11 4.44
N SER A 209 4.99 3.36 4.88
CA SER A 209 5.60 4.45 4.13
C SER A 209 7.11 4.54 4.36
N HIS A 210 7.58 4.37 5.60
CA HIS A 210 8.95 4.63 6.00
C HIS A 210 9.40 3.70 7.15
N PRO A 211 10.53 2.99 7.01
CA PRO A 211 11.05 2.10 8.05
C PRO A 211 11.78 2.88 9.14
N ALA A 212 11.87 2.30 10.33
CA ALA A 212 12.59 2.89 11.47
C ALA A 212 14.11 2.77 11.38
N TRP A 213 14.64 1.92 10.50
CA TRP A 213 16.05 1.63 10.34
C TRP A 213 16.37 1.18 8.91
N PRO A 214 17.64 1.11 8.47
CA PRO A 214 18.02 0.65 7.14
C PRO A 214 17.54 -0.79 6.89
N SER A 215 16.54 -0.99 6.04
CA SER A 215 15.94 -2.30 5.77
C SER A 215 15.42 -2.43 4.35
N LEU A 216 15.23 -3.70 3.95
CA LEU A 216 14.51 -4.11 2.76
C LEU A 216 13.15 -4.62 3.23
N GLU A 217 12.13 -3.75 3.22
CA GLU A 217 10.82 -4.01 3.78
C GLU A 217 9.71 -3.56 2.83
N TRP A 218 8.48 -3.54 3.33
CA TRP A 218 7.29 -3.07 2.62
C TRP A 218 7.18 -1.54 2.65
N GLN A 219 8.10 -0.82 2.04
CA GLN A 219 8.26 0.61 2.20
C GLN A 219 8.18 1.38 0.88
N THR A 220 7.73 2.63 0.95
CA THR A 220 7.73 3.56 -0.20
C THR A 220 8.87 4.57 -0.13
N TYR A 221 9.40 4.80 1.07
CA TYR A 221 10.60 5.59 1.33
C TYR A 221 11.64 4.70 2.01
N SER A 222 12.88 4.82 1.62
CA SER A 222 14.00 4.23 2.36
C SER A 222 14.20 4.94 3.70
N TRP A 223 14.96 4.34 4.62
CA TRP A 223 15.28 4.90 5.94
C TRP A 223 15.86 6.31 5.88
N ASP A 224 16.52 6.67 4.79
CA ASP A 224 17.15 7.97 4.52
C ASP A 224 16.24 8.92 3.72
N PHE A 225 14.93 8.63 3.68
CA PHE A 225 13.90 9.38 2.96
C PHE A 225 14.03 9.41 1.43
N GLU A 226 14.93 8.59 0.85
CA GLU A 226 14.97 8.43 -0.60
C GLU A 226 13.70 7.73 -1.09
N THR A 227 13.10 8.26 -2.17
CA THR A 227 11.95 7.62 -2.82
C THR A 227 12.40 6.59 -3.82
N HIS A 228 11.69 5.49 -3.91
CA HIS A 228 11.98 4.45 -4.90
C HIS A 228 10.73 4.02 -5.68
N GLY A 229 10.86 3.02 -6.55
CA GLY A 229 9.80 2.62 -7.50
C GLY A 229 8.41 2.49 -6.88
N SER A 230 8.32 1.94 -5.67
CA SER A 230 7.06 1.78 -4.93
C SER A 230 6.33 3.11 -4.69
N PHE A 231 7.05 4.18 -4.33
CA PHE A 231 6.47 5.51 -4.18
C PHE A 231 5.84 6.01 -5.49
N TYR A 232 6.56 5.86 -6.59
CA TYR A 232 6.07 6.32 -7.89
C TYR A 232 4.92 5.47 -8.43
N GLY A 233 4.91 4.16 -8.13
CA GLY A 233 3.78 3.28 -8.42
C GLY A 233 2.52 3.71 -7.67
N CYS A 234 2.63 3.94 -6.36
CA CYS A 234 1.54 4.49 -5.54
C CYS A 234 1.05 5.85 -6.07
N ARG A 235 1.98 6.77 -6.33
CA ARG A 235 1.65 8.10 -6.87
C ARG A 235 0.88 7.99 -8.19
N LYS A 236 1.27 7.08 -9.06
CA LYS A 236 0.61 6.87 -10.35
C LYS A 236 -0.81 6.36 -10.17
N ALA A 237 -1.02 5.33 -9.37
CA ALA A 237 -2.34 4.78 -9.11
C ALA A 237 -3.27 5.75 -8.36
N CYS A 238 -2.72 6.70 -7.59
CA CYS A 238 -3.47 7.69 -6.82
C CYS A 238 -3.70 9.03 -7.57
N GLU A 239 -3.46 9.11 -8.88
CA GLU A 239 -3.85 10.28 -9.66
C GLU A 239 -5.36 10.52 -9.55
N SER A 240 -5.76 11.77 -9.32
CA SER A 240 -7.17 12.11 -9.10
C SER A 240 -8.08 11.79 -10.30
N LEU A 241 -7.52 11.81 -11.49
CA LEU A 241 -8.12 11.28 -12.71
C LEU A 241 -7.15 10.28 -13.31
N HIS A 242 -7.47 9.00 -13.17
CA HIS A 242 -6.58 7.91 -13.52
C HIS A 242 -7.23 6.95 -14.53
N VAL A 243 -6.44 6.49 -15.49
CA VAL A 243 -6.87 5.43 -16.43
C VAL A 243 -6.03 4.20 -16.15
N GLN A 244 -6.70 3.09 -15.90
CA GLN A 244 -6.07 1.80 -15.63
C GLN A 244 -6.69 0.69 -16.46
N MET A 245 -5.97 -0.42 -16.60
CA MET A 245 -6.46 -1.65 -17.18
C MET A 245 -6.34 -2.78 -16.15
N ASN A 246 -7.41 -3.49 -15.92
CA ASN A 246 -7.38 -4.68 -15.07
C ASN A 246 -6.65 -5.81 -15.80
N PRO A 247 -5.60 -6.39 -15.24
CA PRO A 247 -4.79 -7.39 -15.94
C PRO A 247 -5.52 -8.73 -16.17
N HIS A 248 -6.54 -9.05 -15.35
CA HIS A 248 -7.23 -10.33 -15.41
C HIS A 248 -8.34 -10.42 -16.49
N ASP A 249 -8.93 -9.28 -16.88
CA ASP A 249 -10.06 -9.26 -17.81
C ASP A 249 -9.91 -8.24 -18.96
N GLY A 250 -8.82 -7.46 -18.94
CA GLY A 250 -8.55 -6.43 -19.93
C GLY A 250 -9.50 -5.23 -19.90
N GLN A 251 -10.32 -5.07 -18.85
CA GLN A 251 -11.19 -3.92 -18.70
C GLN A 251 -10.38 -2.65 -18.46
N VAL A 252 -10.60 -1.66 -19.32
CA VAL A 252 -10.04 -0.31 -19.15
C VAL A 252 -11.06 0.54 -18.42
N LEU A 253 -10.63 1.10 -17.31
CA LEU A 253 -11.44 1.89 -16.39
C LEU A 253 -10.89 3.31 -16.29
N VAL A 254 -11.79 4.28 -16.11
CA VAL A 254 -11.43 5.63 -15.68
C VAL A 254 -11.87 5.81 -14.24
N VAL A 255 -10.90 6.01 -13.37
CA VAL A 255 -11.11 6.31 -11.96
C VAL A 255 -11.08 7.81 -11.77
N ASN A 256 -12.16 8.38 -11.28
CA ASN A 256 -12.29 9.80 -11.00
C ASN A 256 -12.56 9.98 -9.50
N THR A 257 -11.58 10.48 -8.75
CA THR A 257 -11.74 10.83 -7.32
C THR A 257 -12.05 12.31 -7.11
N ILE A 258 -12.20 13.08 -8.20
CA ILE A 258 -12.60 14.48 -8.15
C ILE A 258 -14.09 14.56 -7.84
N ARG A 259 -14.50 15.63 -7.15
CA ARG A 259 -15.91 15.85 -6.77
C ARG A 259 -16.83 16.24 -7.92
N ASP A 260 -16.25 16.57 -9.07
CA ASP A 260 -16.98 16.99 -10.27
C ASP A 260 -16.96 15.88 -11.32
N ALA A 261 -18.07 15.72 -12.02
CA ALA A 261 -18.13 14.90 -13.22
C ALA A 261 -17.42 15.61 -14.38
N LEU A 262 -16.80 14.84 -15.25
CA LEU A 262 -16.16 15.35 -16.46
C LEU A 262 -16.96 14.88 -17.68
N THR A 263 -17.04 15.72 -18.71
CA THR A 263 -17.77 15.42 -19.96
C THR A 263 -16.82 15.31 -21.13
N HIS A 264 -17.24 14.56 -22.14
CA HIS A 264 -16.53 14.37 -23.40
C HIS A 264 -15.09 13.83 -23.24
N GLY A 265 -14.90 12.93 -22.29
CA GLY A 265 -13.62 12.25 -22.07
C GLY A 265 -13.24 11.35 -23.24
N ARG A 266 -11.95 11.31 -23.57
CA ARG A 266 -11.44 10.41 -24.60
C ARG A 266 -10.39 9.49 -24.02
N VAL A 267 -10.66 8.17 -24.07
CA VAL A 267 -9.72 7.11 -23.66
C VAL A 267 -9.11 6.48 -24.91
N ILE A 268 -7.82 6.27 -24.89
CA ILE A 268 -7.04 5.70 -25.99
C ILE A 268 -6.16 4.58 -25.42
N ALA A 269 -6.31 3.37 -25.95
CA ALA A 269 -5.37 2.28 -25.75
C ALA A 269 -4.52 2.09 -27.00
N THR A 270 -3.21 2.04 -26.86
CA THR A 270 -2.27 1.80 -27.95
C THR A 270 -1.36 0.64 -27.57
N TYR A 271 -1.24 -0.31 -28.47
CA TYR A 271 -0.49 -1.55 -28.27
C TYR A 271 0.84 -1.49 -28.99
N TYR A 272 1.89 -1.93 -28.31
CA TYR A 272 3.23 -1.99 -28.84
C TYR A 272 3.88 -3.34 -28.59
N THR A 273 4.81 -3.74 -29.46
CA THR A 273 5.76 -4.81 -29.12
C THR A 273 6.79 -4.32 -28.12
N PRO A 274 7.52 -5.21 -27.41
CA PRO A 274 8.65 -4.84 -26.56
C PRO A 274 9.72 -3.99 -27.28
N ALA A 275 9.87 -4.18 -28.59
CA ALA A 275 10.75 -3.39 -29.46
C ALA A 275 10.18 -2.01 -29.85
N GLY A 276 9.01 -1.61 -29.32
CA GLY A 276 8.40 -0.31 -29.57
C GLY A 276 7.62 -0.19 -30.88
N LYS A 277 7.41 -1.29 -31.63
CA LYS A 277 6.58 -1.26 -32.84
C LYS A 277 5.11 -1.24 -32.47
N ARG A 278 4.37 -0.22 -32.94
CA ARG A 278 2.92 -0.15 -32.72
C ARG A 278 2.18 -1.26 -33.44
N LEU A 279 1.36 -2.02 -32.71
CA LEU A 279 0.53 -3.11 -33.21
C LEU A 279 -0.90 -2.66 -33.50
N GLY A 280 -1.45 -1.79 -32.68
CA GLY A 280 -2.82 -1.35 -32.85
C GLY A 280 -3.18 -0.15 -31.95
N ARG A 281 -4.43 0.30 -32.11
CA ARG A 281 -4.98 1.40 -31.31
C ARG A 281 -6.50 1.25 -31.22
N GLN A 282 -7.03 1.39 -30.02
CA GLN A 282 -8.47 1.54 -29.77
C GLN A 282 -8.75 2.93 -29.20
N ARG A 283 -9.93 3.43 -29.40
CA ARG A 283 -10.39 4.72 -28.88
C ARG A 283 -11.87 4.66 -28.55
N VAL A 284 -12.24 5.22 -27.40
CA VAL A 284 -13.62 5.46 -27.01
C VAL A 284 -13.78 6.92 -26.54
N VAL A 285 -14.95 7.47 -26.76
CA VAL A 285 -15.40 8.74 -26.18
C VAL A 285 -16.42 8.42 -25.12
N LEU A 286 -16.21 8.95 -23.94
CA LEU A 286 -17.14 8.86 -22.80
C LEU A 286 -17.90 10.20 -22.72
N GLU A 287 -19.21 10.17 -22.86
CA GLU A 287 -20.04 11.36 -22.73
C GLU A 287 -19.91 11.97 -21.32
N GLU A 288 -19.82 11.09 -20.31
CA GLU A 288 -19.63 11.47 -18.91
C GLU A 288 -18.62 10.53 -18.23
N ILE A 289 -17.79 11.08 -17.37
CA ILE A 289 -16.98 10.41 -16.38
C ILE A 289 -17.51 10.85 -15.03
N ALA A 290 -18.23 9.98 -14.35
CA ALA A 290 -18.96 10.33 -13.13
C ALA A 290 -18.03 10.83 -12.02
N ALA A 291 -18.52 11.76 -11.20
CA ALA A 291 -17.79 12.28 -10.04
C ALA A 291 -17.58 11.20 -8.99
N ASN A 292 -16.39 11.16 -8.39
CA ASN A 292 -16.03 10.24 -7.31
C ASN A 292 -16.46 8.78 -7.58
N ALA A 293 -16.13 8.29 -8.77
CA ALA A 293 -16.61 7.01 -9.27
C ALA A 293 -15.62 6.33 -10.23
N VAL A 294 -15.93 5.09 -10.56
CA VAL A 294 -15.25 4.32 -11.61
C VAL A 294 -16.16 4.23 -12.82
N THR A 295 -15.66 4.66 -13.98
CA THR A 295 -16.39 4.61 -15.25
C THR A 295 -15.71 3.58 -16.16
N PRO A 296 -16.39 2.48 -16.54
CA PRO A 296 -15.88 1.56 -17.54
C PRO A 296 -15.75 2.25 -18.90
N ALA A 297 -14.62 2.07 -19.56
CA ALA A 297 -14.33 2.71 -20.85
C ALA A 297 -14.42 1.73 -22.01
N MET A 298 -13.64 0.66 -21.98
CA MET A 298 -13.60 -0.36 -23.05
C MET A 298 -12.94 -1.64 -22.55
N SER A 299 -13.10 -2.74 -23.27
CA SER A 299 -12.23 -3.90 -23.13
C SER A 299 -11.04 -3.76 -24.06
N ALA A 300 -9.85 -3.92 -23.54
CA ALA A 300 -8.63 -3.91 -24.33
C ALA A 300 -8.61 -5.16 -25.24
N ALA A 301 -8.48 -4.97 -26.54
CA ALA A 301 -8.24 -6.06 -27.46
C ALA A 301 -6.75 -6.44 -27.41
N LEU A 302 -6.38 -7.21 -26.38
CA LEU A 302 -5.01 -7.70 -26.27
C LEU A 302 -4.68 -8.53 -27.50
N PRO A 303 -3.55 -8.26 -28.20
CA PRO A 303 -3.11 -9.09 -29.31
C PRO A 303 -2.91 -10.54 -28.87
N GLU A 304 -3.11 -11.49 -29.80
CA GLU A 304 -2.93 -12.93 -29.52
C GLU A 304 -1.49 -13.30 -29.08
N HIS A 305 -0.54 -12.39 -29.25
CA HIS A 305 0.85 -12.55 -28.84
C HIS A 305 1.04 -12.03 -27.41
N ARG A 306 1.48 -12.91 -26.53
CA ARG A 306 1.77 -12.59 -25.09
C ARG A 306 2.93 -11.60 -24.88
N ASP A 307 3.62 -11.20 -25.95
CA ASP A 307 4.79 -10.31 -25.91
C ASP A 307 4.40 -8.88 -26.31
N CYS A 308 3.36 -8.32 -25.68
CA CYS A 308 2.87 -6.97 -25.96
C CYS A 308 2.68 -6.17 -24.67
N TYR A 309 2.98 -4.88 -24.77
CA TYR A 309 2.72 -3.86 -23.74
C TYR A 309 1.61 -2.91 -24.19
#